data_f67eafe2b998854b54e28c4f081291fc
#
_entry.id   f67eafe2b998854b54e28c4f081291fc
#
_cell.length_a   1.000
_cell.length_b   1.000
_cell.length_c   1.000
_cell.angle_alpha   90.00
_cell.angle_beta   90.00
_cell.angle_gamma   90.00
#
_symmetry.space_group_name_H-M   'P 1'
#
loop_
_entity.id
_entity.type
_entity.pdbx_description
1 polymer ?
#
loop_
_entity_poly.entity_id
_entity_poly.type
_entity_poly.pdbx_seq_one_letter_code
_entity_poly.pdbx_strand_id
1 'polypeptide(L)'
;MSKQSNVIAPSILSADFARLGEEVKDVLSAGADWIHFDVMDNHFVPNLTVGPMVCESLRKNDINCPIDVHLMVEPVDDLIKMFADSGATSITFHPEASKDPEKSLELIENLGCKPGLVLNPDISLNVLKPFLKDLY
;
A
#
# COMPACT_ATOMS: atom_id res chain seq x y z
N MET A 1 10.99 -4.67 -28.06
CA MET A 1 10.32 -3.89 -27.00
C MET A 1 9.30 -4.80 -26.35
N SER A 2 9.54 -5.29 -25.13
CA SER A 2 8.53 -6.03 -24.37
C SER A 2 7.38 -5.07 -24.09
N LYS A 3 6.15 -5.40 -24.53
CA LYS A 3 4.95 -4.70 -24.06
C LYS A 3 4.89 -4.90 -22.55
N GLN A 4 5.13 -3.84 -21.78
CA GLN A 4 4.86 -3.85 -20.35
C GLN A 4 3.34 -4.07 -20.22
N SER A 5 2.94 -5.21 -19.66
CA SER A 5 1.53 -5.48 -19.41
C SER A 5 1.05 -4.51 -18.34
N ASN A 6 -0.10 -3.87 -18.57
CA ASN A 6 -0.74 -3.05 -17.53
C ASN A 6 -1.08 -3.93 -16.34
N VAL A 7 -0.81 -3.45 -15.13
CA VAL A 7 -1.21 -4.09 -13.88
C VAL A 7 -2.52 -3.45 -13.41
N ILE A 8 -3.50 -4.30 -13.09
CA ILE A 8 -4.79 -3.87 -12.55
C ILE A 8 -4.83 -4.21 -11.06
N ALA A 9 -4.92 -3.17 -10.22
CA ALA A 9 -4.93 -3.27 -8.77
C ALA A 9 -6.20 -2.58 -8.21
N PRO A 10 -7.35 -3.27 -8.15
CA PRO A 10 -8.56 -2.70 -7.57
C PRO A 10 -8.39 -2.43 -6.08
N SER A 11 -8.88 -1.27 -5.63
CA SER A 11 -8.97 -0.95 -4.20
C SER A 11 -10.10 -1.73 -3.54
N ILE A 12 -9.79 -2.33 -2.40
CA ILE A 12 -10.79 -3.03 -1.57
C ILE A 12 -11.54 -2.09 -0.63
N LEU A 13 -11.30 -0.79 -0.69
CA LEU A 13 -11.94 0.19 0.19
C LEU A 13 -13.48 0.17 0.11
N SER A 14 -14.02 -0.15 -1.07
CA SER A 14 -15.48 -0.22 -1.31
C SER A 14 -16.05 -1.64 -1.22
N ALA A 15 -15.27 -2.62 -0.78
CA ALA A 15 -15.72 -3.99 -0.66
C ALA A 15 -16.68 -4.18 0.55
N ASP A 16 -17.48 -5.24 0.50
CA ASP A 16 -18.21 -5.72 1.67
C ASP A 16 -17.23 -6.40 2.64
N PHE A 17 -16.86 -5.69 3.71
CA PHE A 17 -15.90 -6.19 4.70
C PHE A 17 -16.37 -7.45 5.44
N ALA A 18 -17.68 -7.72 5.48
CA ALA A 18 -18.21 -8.98 6.04
C ALA A 18 -17.86 -10.20 5.16
N ARG A 19 -17.54 -9.97 3.88
CA ARG A 19 -17.18 -11.02 2.89
C ARG A 19 -15.90 -10.67 2.11
N LEU A 20 -15.00 -9.91 2.71
CA LEU A 20 -13.84 -9.34 2.03
C LEU A 20 -13.01 -10.38 1.28
N GLY A 21 -12.78 -11.56 1.88
CA GLY A 21 -12.01 -12.63 1.24
C GLY A 21 -12.68 -13.18 -0.04
N GLU A 22 -14.03 -13.25 -0.06
CA GLU A 22 -14.79 -13.65 -1.25
C GLU A 22 -14.68 -12.58 -2.34
N GLU A 23 -14.93 -11.31 -2.01
CA GLU A 23 -14.84 -10.20 -2.96
C GLU A 23 -13.45 -10.05 -3.57
N VAL A 24 -12.39 -10.27 -2.78
CA VAL A 24 -11.02 -10.29 -3.28
C VAL A 24 -10.83 -11.44 -4.30
N LYS A 25 -11.31 -12.64 -3.99
CA LYS A 25 -11.25 -13.78 -4.93
C LYS A 25 -12.03 -13.51 -6.21
N ASP A 26 -13.16 -12.84 -6.12
CA ASP A 26 -14.01 -12.50 -7.28
C ASP A 26 -13.30 -11.52 -8.21
N VAL A 27 -12.69 -10.44 -7.69
CA VAL A 27 -11.97 -9.49 -8.56
C VAL A 27 -10.71 -10.10 -9.17
N LEU A 28 -9.99 -10.98 -8.45
CA LEU A 28 -8.85 -11.72 -8.99
C LEU A 28 -9.29 -12.67 -10.12
N SER A 29 -10.41 -13.37 -9.92
CA SER A 29 -11.00 -14.26 -10.95
C SER A 29 -11.46 -13.48 -12.17
N ALA A 30 -11.87 -12.23 -12.01
CA ALA A 30 -12.24 -11.31 -13.08
C ALA A 30 -11.05 -10.71 -13.83
N GLY A 31 -9.81 -10.97 -13.39
CA GLY A 31 -8.58 -10.58 -14.08
C GLY A 31 -7.78 -9.46 -13.41
N ALA A 32 -8.04 -9.14 -12.14
CA ALA A 32 -7.15 -8.29 -11.36
C ALA A 32 -5.81 -8.99 -11.10
N ASP A 33 -4.72 -8.22 -11.13
CA ASP A 33 -3.36 -8.73 -10.91
C ASP A 33 -2.94 -8.58 -9.44
N TRP A 34 -3.31 -7.49 -8.82
CA TRP A 34 -2.96 -7.07 -7.46
C TRP A 34 -4.22 -6.67 -6.69
N ILE A 35 -4.06 -6.41 -5.40
CA ILE A 35 -5.07 -5.76 -4.55
C ILE A 35 -4.48 -4.48 -3.98
N HIS A 36 -5.24 -3.38 -4.06
CA HIS A 36 -4.87 -2.10 -3.47
C HIS A 36 -5.56 -1.89 -2.12
N PHE A 37 -4.76 -1.52 -1.12
CA PHE A 37 -5.14 -1.47 0.29
C PHE A 37 -5.00 -0.04 0.82
N ASP A 38 -6.10 0.71 0.91
CA ASP A 38 -6.11 2.10 1.40
C ASP A 38 -6.21 2.15 2.93
N VAL A 39 -5.14 2.56 3.59
CA VAL A 39 -5.04 2.64 5.05
C VAL A 39 -5.12 4.07 5.52
N MET A 40 -6.12 4.38 6.32
CA MET A 40 -6.41 5.71 6.86
C MET A 40 -6.56 5.64 8.38
N ASP A 41 -6.01 6.62 9.11
CA ASP A 41 -5.89 6.62 10.57
C ASP A 41 -6.79 7.63 11.31
N ASN A 42 -7.63 8.36 10.57
CA ASN A 42 -8.44 9.47 11.10
C ASN A 42 -7.61 10.59 11.76
N HIS A 43 -6.34 10.73 11.34
CA HIS A 43 -5.42 11.78 11.78
C HIS A 43 -4.79 12.48 10.58
N PHE A 44 -4.05 11.77 9.75
CA PHE A 44 -3.49 12.29 8.50
C PHE A 44 -4.59 12.64 7.48
N VAL A 45 -5.64 11.81 7.42
CA VAL A 45 -6.87 12.06 6.63
C VAL A 45 -8.10 11.88 7.52
N PRO A 46 -9.24 12.55 7.22
CA PRO A 46 -10.44 12.53 8.06
C PRO A 46 -11.29 11.28 7.84
N ASN A 47 -10.69 10.11 7.82
CA ASN A 47 -11.35 8.81 7.70
C ASN A 47 -10.53 7.73 8.41
N LEU A 48 -11.18 6.66 8.84
CA LEU A 48 -10.57 5.47 9.45
C LEU A 48 -10.98 4.24 8.65
N THR A 49 -10.01 3.43 8.22
CA THR A 49 -10.32 2.25 7.39
C THR A 49 -9.89 0.95 8.04
N VAL A 50 -8.74 0.41 7.67
CA VAL A 50 -8.32 -0.94 8.00
C VAL A 50 -6.92 -0.95 8.62
N GLY A 51 -6.63 -1.99 9.39
CA GLY A 51 -5.32 -2.20 9.99
C GLY A 51 -4.60 -3.44 9.45
N PRO A 52 -3.36 -3.68 9.93
CA PRO A 52 -2.52 -4.81 9.49
C PRO A 52 -3.19 -6.17 9.67
N MET A 53 -4.03 -6.34 10.70
CA MET A 53 -4.77 -7.58 10.96
C MET A 53 -5.66 -8.01 9.78
N VAL A 54 -6.17 -7.08 8.99
CA VAL A 54 -6.99 -7.39 7.81
C VAL A 54 -6.12 -7.94 6.69
N CYS A 55 -4.94 -7.35 6.46
CA CYS A 55 -3.94 -7.85 5.52
C CYS A 55 -3.50 -9.28 5.90
N GLU A 56 -3.15 -9.50 7.16
CA GLU A 56 -2.80 -10.82 7.69
C GLU A 56 -3.94 -11.84 7.52
N SER A 57 -5.19 -11.42 7.75
CA SER A 57 -6.36 -12.28 7.56
C SER A 57 -6.53 -12.70 6.11
N LEU A 58 -6.33 -11.80 5.14
CA LEU A 58 -6.35 -12.16 3.72
C LEU A 58 -5.27 -13.20 3.39
N ARG A 59 -4.04 -13.03 3.89
CA ARG A 59 -2.95 -14.01 3.70
C ARG A 59 -3.30 -15.37 4.28
N LYS A 60 -3.89 -15.43 5.48
CA LYS A 60 -4.35 -16.69 6.12
C LYS A 60 -5.48 -17.37 5.35
N ASN A 61 -6.20 -16.65 4.50
CA ASN A 61 -7.27 -17.16 3.64
C ASN A 61 -6.84 -17.39 2.18
N ASP A 62 -5.55 -17.69 1.97
CA ASP A 62 -4.96 -18.06 0.68
C ASP A 62 -4.99 -16.97 -0.40
N ILE A 63 -5.07 -15.71 0.00
CA ILE A 63 -4.88 -14.59 -0.92
C ILE A 63 -3.37 -14.37 -1.11
N ASN A 64 -2.83 -14.91 -2.22
CA ASN A 64 -1.40 -14.92 -2.52
C ASN A 64 -0.97 -13.88 -3.56
N CYS A 65 -1.91 -13.14 -4.14
CA CYS A 65 -1.59 -12.04 -5.07
C CYS A 65 -0.77 -10.95 -4.37
N PRO A 66 -0.05 -10.10 -5.11
CA PRO A 66 0.56 -8.91 -4.54
C PRO A 66 -0.48 -8.01 -3.87
N ILE A 67 -0.13 -7.52 -2.66
CA ILE A 67 -0.91 -6.52 -1.92
C ILE A 67 -0.13 -5.23 -1.90
N ASP A 68 -0.69 -4.20 -2.51
CA ASP A 68 -0.16 -2.84 -2.57
C ASP A 68 -0.82 -1.99 -1.48
N VAL A 69 -0.04 -1.61 -0.48
CA VAL A 69 -0.53 -0.87 0.69
C VAL A 69 -0.22 0.60 0.52
N HIS A 70 -1.25 1.43 0.54
CA HIS A 70 -1.15 2.89 0.55
C HIS A 70 -1.43 3.42 1.96
N LEU A 71 -0.41 3.97 2.60
CA LEU A 71 -0.49 4.51 3.95
C LEU A 71 -0.81 6.01 3.95
N MET A 72 -2.03 6.35 4.30
CA MET A 72 -2.51 7.69 4.59
C MET A 72 -2.58 7.88 6.11
N VAL A 73 -1.41 7.83 6.76
CA VAL A 73 -1.27 7.77 8.22
C VAL A 73 -0.06 8.58 8.69
N GLU A 74 -0.11 9.10 9.91
CA GLU A 74 0.98 9.84 10.54
C GLU A 74 1.05 9.54 12.04
N PRO A 75 2.23 9.14 12.59
CA PRO A 75 3.50 8.85 11.91
C PRO A 75 3.46 7.50 11.16
N VAL A 76 4.27 7.37 10.10
CA VAL A 76 4.15 6.24 9.16
C VAL A 76 5.01 5.03 9.50
N ASP A 77 6.19 5.20 10.13
CA ASP A 77 7.23 4.15 10.22
C ASP A 77 6.81 2.90 10.98
N ASP A 78 6.02 3.03 12.04
CA ASP A 78 5.54 1.86 12.79
C ASP A 78 4.53 1.05 11.98
N LEU A 79 3.67 1.73 11.20
CA LEU A 79 2.72 1.03 10.33
C LEU A 79 3.41 0.39 9.12
N ILE A 80 4.50 0.95 8.60
CA ILE A 80 5.35 0.28 7.60
C ILE A 80 5.78 -1.10 8.11
N LYS A 81 6.33 -1.18 9.33
CA LYS A 81 6.74 -2.46 9.92
C LYS A 81 5.57 -3.44 10.06
N MET A 82 4.46 -2.97 10.63
CA MET A 82 3.30 -3.80 10.88
C MET A 82 2.69 -4.35 9.59
N PHE A 83 2.61 -3.55 8.52
CA PHE A 83 2.09 -4.02 7.23
C PHE A 83 3.06 -4.92 6.49
N ALA A 84 4.37 -4.68 6.57
CA ALA A 84 5.38 -5.59 6.04
C ALA A 84 5.26 -6.97 6.71
N ASP A 85 5.19 -7.03 8.03
CA ASP A 85 5.01 -8.26 8.81
C ASP A 85 3.69 -8.97 8.47
N SER A 86 2.66 -8.23 8.12
CA SER A 86 1.34 -8.76 7.74
C SER A 86 1.28 -9.29 6.29
N GLY A 87 2.35 -9.14 5.51
CA GLY A 87 2.46 -9.69 4.16
C GLY A 87 2.16 -8.71 3.03
N ALA A 88 2.32 -7.40 3.23
CA ALA A 88 2.35 -6.42 2.16
C ALA A 88 3.45 -6.75 1.13
N THR A 89 3.20 -6.46 -0.13
CA THR A 89 4.18 -6.64 -1.23
C THR A 89 4.85 -5.32 -1.59
N SER A 90 4.06 -4.24 -1.65
CA SER A 90 4.51 -2.87 -1.82
C SER A 90 3.88 -1.99 -0.75
N ILE A 91 4.61 -0.97 -0.35
CA ILE A 91 4.12 0.03 0.62
C ILE A 91 4.44 1.41 0.05
N THR A 92 3.40 2.22 -0.08
CA THR A 92 3.50 3.61 -0.48
C THR A 92 3.03 4.52 0.65
N PHE A 93 3.62 5.68 0.76
CA PHE A 93 3.25 6.67 1.78
C PHE A 93 3.45 8.10 1.26
N HIS A 94 2.89 9.08 1.96
CA HIS A 94 3.07 10.49 1.67
C HIS A 94 4.35 11.02 2.34
N PRO A 95 5.27 11.70 1.61
CA PRO A 95 6.52 12.19 2.18
C PRO A 95 6.32 13.06 3.43
N GLU A 96 5.26 13.85 3.45
CA GLU A 96 4.90 14.73 4.58
C GLU A 96 4.49 13.98 5.85
N ALA A 97 4.14 12.70 5.76
CA ALA A 97 3.79 11.84 6.89
C ALA A 97 5.02 11.23 7.59
N SER A 98 6.21 11.42 7.03
CA SER A 98 7.47 10.93 7.59
C SER A 98 8.37 12.07 8.02
N LYS A 99 9.09 11.88 9.14
CA LYS A 99 10.16 12.81 9.58
C LYS A 99 11.40 12.75 8.69
N ASP A 100 11.63 11.61 8.05
CA ASP A 100 12.79 11.34 7.19
C ASP A 100 12.35 10.35 6.09
N PRO A 101 11.76 10.85 4.98
CA PRO A 101 11.23 9.98 3.92
C PRO A 101 12.25 9.02 3.31
N GLU A 102 13.53 9.41 3.23
CA GLU A 102 14.61 8.55 2.70
C GLU A 102 14.77 7.32 3.59
N LYS A 103 14.83 7.50 4.92
CA LYS A 103 14.91 6.38 5.86
C LYS A 103 13.64 5.52 5.89
N SER A 104 12.46 6.11 5.68
CA SER A 104 11.23 5.34 5.58
C SER A 104 11.21 4.47 4.31
N LEU A 105 11.74 4.96 3.18
CA LEU A 105 11.92 4.16 1.96
C LEU A 105 12.92 3.02 2.17
N GLU A 106 14.08 3.30 2.78
CA GLU A 106 15.07 2.28 3.15
C GLU A 106 14.46 1.22 4.10
N LEU A 107 13.63 1.65 5.05
CA LEU A 107 12.94 0.74 5.97
C LEU A 107 12.02 -0.23 5.20
N ILE A 108 11.23 0.27 4.25
CA ILE A 108 10.35 -0.57 3.42
C ILE A 108 11.17 -1.60 2.63
N GLU A 109 12.27 -1.18 2.00
CA GLU A 109 13.14 -2.06 1.23
C GLU A 109 13.81 -3.12 2.12
N ASN A 110 14.34 -2.73 3.29
CA ASN A 110 14.97 -3.64 4.25
C ASN A 110 13.98 -4.68 4.82
N LEU A 111 12.68 -4.37 4.85
CA LEU A 111 11.63 -5.31 5.22
C LEU A 111 11.18 -6.22 4.06
N GLY A 112 11.79 -6.09 2.89
CA GLY A 112 11.51 -6.92 1.72
C GLY A 112 10.30 -6.48 0.90
N CYS A 113 9.76 -5.30 1.18
CA CYS A 113 8.66 -4.69 0.42
C CYS A 113 9.19 -3.72 -0.64
N LYS A 114 8.37 -3.44 -1.66
CA LYS A 114 8.66 -2.46 -2.70
C LYS A 114 8.29 -1.07 -2.23
N PRO A 115 9.25 -0.12 -2.17
CA PRO A 115 8.99 1.22 -1.67
C PRO A 115 8.36 2.13 -2.73
N GLY A 116 7.45 3.02 -2.30
CA GLY A 116 6.86 4.03 -3.16
C GLY A 116 6.42 5.28 -2.41
N LEU A 117 6.22 6.37 -3.14
CA LEU A 117 5.71 7.64 -2.62
C LEU A 117 4.43 8.05 -3.34
N VAL A 118 3.52 8.63 -2.58
CA VAL A 118 2.27 9.21 -3.07
C VAL A 118 2.26 10.71 -2.76
N LEU A 119 1.81 11.51 -3.71
CA LEU A 119 1.66 12.96 -3.53
C LEU A 119 0.19 13.34 -3.48
N ASN A 120 -0.15 14.24 -2.58
CA ASN A 120 -1.42 14.95 -2.64
C ASN A 120 -1.51 15.83 -3.90
N PRO A 121 -2.70 16.10 -4.45
CA PRO A 121 -2.85 16.81 -5.74
C PRO A 121 -2.27 18.22 -5.78
N ASP A 122 -2.11 18.87 -4.64
CA ASP A 122 -1.55 20.22 -4.48
C ASP A 122 -0.03 20.23 -4.32
N ILE A 123 0.60 19.05 -4.18
CA ILE A 123 2.04 18.93 -4.00
C ILE A 123 2.75 18.82 -5.35
N SER A 124 3.83 19.60 -5.51
CA SER A 124 4.62 19.59 -6.74
C SER A 124 5.35 18.25 -6.93
N LEU A 125 5.34 17.72 -8.17
CA LEU A 125 6.13 16.55 -8.57
C LEU A 125 7.64 16.70 -8.31
N ASN A 126 8.13 17.95 -8.18
CA ASN A 126 9.55 18.20 -7.86
C ASN A 126 9.97 17.60 -6.50
N VAL A 127 9.03 17.38 -5.60
CA VAL A 127 9.29 16.73 -4.30
C VAL A 127 9.83 15.31 -4.47
N LEU A 128 9.45 14.60 -5.55
CA LEU A 128 9.93 13.24 -5.81
C LEU A 128 11.37 13.16 -6.31
N LYS A 129 11.91 14.24 -6.88
CA LYS A 129 13.23 14.21 -7.55
C LYS A 129 14.36 13.59 -6.71
N PRO A 130 14.49 13.89 -5.40
CA PRO A 130 15.55 13.30 -4.59
C PRO A 130 15.42 11.78 -4.43
N PHE A 131 14.19 11.24 -4.51
CA PHE A 131 13.86 9.86 -4.17
C PHE A 131 13.72 8.94 -5.38
N LEU A 132 13.72 9.45 -6.62
CA LEU A 132 13.42 8.67 -7.83
C LEU A 132 14.26 7.39 -8.00
N LYS A 133 15.50 7.39 -7.47
CA LYS A 133 16.37 6.20 -7.51
C LYS A 133 15.99 5.10 -6.51
N ASP A 134 15.20 5.44 -5.49
CA ASP A 134 14.85 4.59 -4.36
C ASP A 134 13.39 4.08 -4.48
N LEU A 135 12.68 4.45 -5.56
CA LEU A 135 11.30 4.04 -5.82
C LEU A 135 11.26 2.81 -6.74
N TYR A 136 10.27 1.94 -6.47
CA TYR A 136 9.96 0.77 -7.29
C TYR A 136 9.15 1.13 -8.53
#